data_4a6adc920c5b21fd0abf93f02e91ab02
#
_entry.id   4a6adc920c5b21fd0abf93f02e91ab02
#
_cell.length_a   1.000
_cell.length_b   1.000
_cell.length_c   1.000
_cell.angle_alpha   90.00
_cell.angle_beta   90.00
_cell.angle_gamma   90.00
#
_symmetry.space_group_name_H-M   'P 1'
#
loop_
_entity.id
_entity.type
_entity.pdbx_description
1 polymer ?
#
loop_
_entity_poly.entity_id
_entity_poly.type
_entity_poly.pdbx_seq_one_letter_code
_entity_poly.pdbx_strand_id
1 'polypeptide(L)'
;MRRAKTADTKNRDPHGSLPEPETAATVPAMRERKIAAAPISWGVCEVPDWGVQLAPDRVLADAARLGFSAIEAGPPGFLPADVRAAAPTLDGHGLRCIGGFVTAVLHDRVRRDAELASVERQAIALRALGSELLVLAAATGRDGYEDRTELSALEWATLFDTLPLVEAIAAAAQLSVVVHPHVGTVIERPSDIARLLAGSHVSLCLDTGHIYVGGGDPAAIARTAGRRVKHVHLKDAKGTLAEDVREGRLSYASAVQQGLYTPLGDGDAKIGEVLTALRESGYDGWYVLEQDIALADASADPLPGIERSLVFVSARV
;
A
#
# COMPACT_ATOMS: atom_id res chain seq x y z
N MET A 1 39.09 -3.64 78.83
CA MET A 1 39.23 -4.68 77.80
C MET A 1 38.06 -4.62 76.84
N ARG A 2 38.20 -4.00 75.67
CA ARG A 2 37.44 -4.21 74.44
C ARG A 2 38.14 -3.59 73.25
N ARG A 3 38.54 -4.46 72.33
CA ARG A 3 39.29 -4.12 71.12
C ARG A 3 38.45 -3.34 70.10
N ALA A 4 38.99 -2.25 69.57
CA ALA A 4 38.50 -1.54 68.40
C ALA A 4 38.84 -2.34 67.15
N LYS A 5 37.84 -2.46 66.25
CA LYS A 5 38.02 -2.94 64.87
C LYS A 5 38.15 -1.75 63.93
N THR A 6 39.25 -1.73 63.23
CA THR A 6 39.55 -0.81 62.13
C THR A 6 38.65 -1.02 60.97
N ALA A 7 38.07 0.07 60.43
CA ALA A 7 37.28 0.09 59.18
C ALA A 7 38.23 0.26 57.98
N ASP A 8 38.08 -0.62 57.04
CA ASP A 8 38.81 -0.66 55.76
C ASP A 8 38.12 0.29 54.77
N THR A 9 38.84 1.30 54.28
CA THR A 9 38.42 2.26 53.28
C THR A 9 38.70 1.69 51.90
N LYS A 10 37.69 1.12 51.23
CA LYS A 10 37.76 0.76 49.81
C LYS A 10 37.48 1.95 48.90
N ASN A 11 38.48 2.22 48.12
CA ASN A 11 38.62 3.02 46.93
C ASN A 11 37.33 3.10 46.10
N ARG A 12 36.79 4.32 45.85
CA ARG A 12 35.76 4.59 44.86
C ARG A 12 36.43 5.09 43.59
N ASP A 13 36.31 4.34 42.54
CA ASP A 13 36.70 4.69 41.17
C ASP A 13 35.74 5.78 40.61
N PRO A 14 36.23 6.95 40.14
CA PRO A 14 35.37 8.06 39.72
C PRO A 14 35.00 8.06 38.23
N HIS A 15 35.15 6.98 37.51
CA HIS A 15 34.79 6.89 36.09
C HIS A 15 33.64 5.89 35.85
N GLY A 16 32.44 6.28 36.26
CA GLY A 16 31.22 5.66 35.79
C GLY A 16 31.02 6.01 34.32
N SER A 17 31.42 5.11 33.43
CA SER A 17 31.07 5.16 32.02
C SER A 17 29.55 5.12 31.88
N LEU A 18 29.00 6.14 31.22
CA LEU A 18 27.61 6.17 30.76
C LEU A 18 27.39 4.95 29.84
N PRO A 19 26.22 4.31 29.91
CA PRO A 19 25.89 3.26 28.95
C PRO A 19 25.86 3.89 27.53
N GLU A 20 26.60 3.27 26.62
CA GLU A 20 26.55 3.62 25.22
C GLU A 20 25.09 3.47 24.70
N PRO A 21 24.64 4.36 23.80
CA PRO A 21 23.30 4.20 23.21
C PRO A 21 23.27 2.88 22.42
N GLU A 22 22.29 2.05 22.71
CA GLU A 22 21.96 0.87 21.89
C GLU A 22 21.73 1.30 20.45
N THR A 23 22.77 1.27 19.64
CA THR A 23 22.70 1.56 18.21
C THR A 23 22.76 0.27 17.41
N ALA A 24 21.84 0.14 16.45
CA ALA A 24 21.94 -0.66 15.24
C ALA A 24 21.71 -2.18 15.30
N ALA A 25 20.63 -2.63 15.95
CA ALA A 25 20.16 -4.01 15.75
C ALA A 25 18.99 -4.14 14.75
N THR A 26 18.55 -3.05 14.11
CA THR A 26 17.26 -3.01 13.42
C THR A 26 17.33 -3.18 11.87
N VAL A 27 18.44 -2.86 11.24
CA VAL A 27 18.51 -2.76 9.77
C VAL A 27 18.66 -4.11 9.03
N PRO A 28 19.37 -5.14 9.49
CA PRO A 28 19.46 -6.41 8.79
C PRO A 28 18.15 -7.21 8.77
N ALA A 29 17.39 -7.17 9.87
CA ALA A 29 16.15 -7.94 10.01
C ALA A 29 14.99 -7.47 9.11
N MET A 30 15.02 -6.23 8.65
CA MET A 30 13.94 -5.67 7.80
C MET A 30 14.06 -6.06 6.32
N ARG A 31 15.30 -6.25 5.81
CA ARG A 31 15.51 -6.68 4.42
C ARG A 31 15.04 -8.11 4.15
N GLU A 32 14.93 -8.94 5.16
CA GLU A 32 14.40 -10.31 5.04
C GLU A 32 12.87 -10.33 5.08
N ARG A 33 12.23 -9.29 5.59
CA ARG A 33 10.77 -9.16 5.65
C ARG A 33 10.29 -8.49 4.38
N LYS A 34 9.26 -9.04 3.76
CA LYS A 34 8.65 -8.49 2.54
C LYS A 34 7.76 -7.28 2.88
N ILE A 35 8.37 -6.19 3.40
CA ILE A 35 7.70 -4.91 3.66
C ILE A 35 8.17 -3.90 2.63
N ALA A 36 7.23 -3.24 1.95
CA ALA A 36 7.49 -2.28 0.90
C ALA A 36 6.79 -0.95 1.18
N ALA A 37 7.23 0.10 0.50
CA ALA A 37 6.64 1.43 0.54
C ALA A 37 5.75 1.68 -0.67
N ALA A 38 4.81 2.64 -0.54
CA ALA A 38 4.08 3.22 -1.66
C ALA A 38 4.26 4.74 -1.64
N PRO A 39 4.52 5.40 -2.79
CA PRO A 39 4.74 6.83 -2.88
C PRO A 39 3.59 7.70 -2.35
N ILE A 40 2.36 7.18 -2.33
CA ILE A 40 1.19 7.88 -1.78
C ILE A 40 1.36 8.23 -0.30
N SER A 41 2.16 7.46 0.46
CA SER A 41 2.49 7.78 1.85
C SER A 41 3.36 9.03 2.01
N TRP A 42 3.91 9.55 0.91
CA TRP A 42 4.59 10.84 0.80
C TRP A 42 3.78 11.88 0.04
N GLY A 43 2.47 11.66 -0.12
CA GLY A 43 1.55 12.57 -0.80
C GLY A 43 1.58 12.48 -2.33
N VAL A 44 2.29 11.50 -2.91
CA VAL A 44 2.39 11.35 -4.37
C VAL A 44 1.18 10.62 -4.90
N CYS A 45 0.34 11.31 -5.67
CA CYS A 45 -0.94 10.83 -6.18
C CYS A 45 -1.16 11.26 -7.62
N GLU A 46 -1.94 10.48 -8.38
CA GLU A 46 -2.34 10.82 -9.76
C GLU A 46 -3.51 11.80 -9.85
N VAL A 47 -4.26 12.00 -8.75
CA VAL A 47 -5.42 12.86 -8.73
C VAL A 47 -5.00 14.33 -8.79
N PRO A 48 -5.50 15.12 -9.75
CA PRO A 48 -5.24 16.55 -9.80
C PRO A 48 -5.67 17.25 -8.50
N ASP A 49 -4.92 18.25 -8.08
CA ASP A 49 -5.19 19.07 -6.89
C ASP A 49 -5.28 18.28 -5.57
N TRP A 50 -4.70 17.06 -5.54
CA TRP A 50 -4.66 16.22 -4.34
C TRP A 50 -3.96 16.90 -3.16
N GLY A 51 -2.86 17.58 -3.44
CA GLY A 51 -1.99 18.25 -2.49
C GLY A 51 -0.61 18.48 -3.08
N VAL A 52 0.33 18.92 -2.24
CA VAL A 52 1.73 19.07 -2.67
C VAL A 52 2.36 17.70 -2.89
N GLN A 53 2.94 17.52 -4.08
CA GLN A 53 3.66 16.31 -4.46
C GLN A 53 5.13 16.41 -4.05
N LEU A 54 5.63 15.50 -3.24
CA LEU A 54 7.06 15.44 -2.94
C LEU A 54 7.84 14.88 -4.13
N ALA A 55 9.03 15.45 -4.36
CA ALA A 55 9.90 15.04 -5.47
C ALA A 55 10.37 13.57 -5.31
N PRO A 56 10.54 12.83 -6.41
CA PRO A 56 10.97 11.42 -6.39
C PRO A 56 12.22 11.17 -5.56
N ASP A 57 13.27 11.99 -5.74
CA ASP A 57 14.53 11.84 -5.00
C ASP A 57 14.33 11.92 -3.49
N ARG A 58 13.43 12.80 -3.02
CA ARG A 58 13.08 12.90 -1.60
C ARG A 58 12.38 11.63 -1.11
N VAL A 59 11.38 11.15 -1.84
CA VAL A 59 10.61 9.95 -1.48
C VAL A 59 11.50 8.72 -1.44
N LEU A 60 12.32 8.52 -2.47
CA LEU A 60 13.21 7.36 -2.57
C LEU A 60 14.31 7.38 -1.50
N ALA A 61 14.90 8.55 -1.23
CA ALA A 61 15.89 8.71 -0.17
C ALA A 61 15.29 8.44 1.22
N ASP A 62 14.08 8.93 1.49
CA ASP A 62 13.37 8.68 2.74
C ASP A 62 13.02 7.20 2.91
N ALA A 63 12.50 6.54 1.87
CA ALA A 63 12.20 5.11 1.88
C ALA A 63 13.46 4.27 2.15
N ALA A 64 14.57 4.58 1.47
CA ALA A 64 15.85 3.91 1.70
C ALA A 64 16.37 4.12 3.13
N ARG A 65 16.28 5.35 3.66
CA ARG A 65 16.68 5.70 5.03
C ARG A 65 15.87 4.96 6.09
N LEU A 66 14.58 4.74 5.84
CA LEU A 66 13.70 3.94 6.69
C LEU A 66 13.97 2.44 6.61
N GLY A 67 14.85 2.00 5.70
CA GLY A 67 15.25 0.61 5.53
C GLY A 67 14.35 -0.21 4.61
N PHE A 68 13.44 0.40 3.86
CA PHE A 68 12.72 -0.31 2.81
C PHE A 68 13.71 -0.80 1.75
N SER A 69 13.45 -2.00 1.22
CA SER A 69 14.19 -2.57 0.08
C SER A 69 13.35 -2.65 -1.18
N ALA A 70 12.08 -2.26 -1.09
CA ALA A 70 11.12 -2.31 -2.18
C ALA A 70 10.11 -1.16 -2.08
N ILE A 71 9.60 -0.75 -3.24
CA ILE A 71 8.62 0.31 -3.39
C ILE A 71 7.70 -0.01 -4.58
N GLU A 72 6.47 0.47 -4.59
CA GLU A 72 5.64 0.48 -5.79
C GLU A 72 6.02 1.63 -6.73
N ALA A 73 5.68 1.49 -8.01
CA ALA A 73 6.11 2.42 -9.07
C ALA A 73 5.59 3.85 -8.90
N GLY A 74 4.52 4.04 -8.10
CA GLY A 74 3.81 5.32 -8.02
C GLY A 74 3.05 5.67 -9.30
N PRO A 75 2.42 6.85 -9.35
CA PRO A 75 1.65 7.29 -10.50
C PRO A 75 2.54 7.66 -11.70
N PRO A 76 1.97 7.72 -12.92
CA PRO A 76 2.68 8.19 -14.10
C PRO A 76 3.32 9.57 -13.84
N GLY A 77 4.62 9.69 -14.15
CA GLY A 77 5.39 10.93 -13.95
C GLY A 77 6.14 11.01 -12.61
N PHE A 78 5.88 10.13 -11.65
CA PHE A 78 6.69 10.03 -10.44
C PHE A 78 8.11 9.54 -10.74
N LEU A 79 8.24 8.41 -11.43
CA LEU A 79 9.53 7.97 -11.95
C LEU A 79 9.74 8.52 -13.38
N PRO A 80 11.00 8.66 -13.85
CA PRO A 80 11.28 9.04 -15.23
C PRO A 80 10.51 8.16 -16.23
N ALA A 81 9.92 8.79 -17.26
CA ALA A 81 9.17 8.06 -18.30
C ALA A 81 10.06 7.10 -19.12
N ASP A 82 11.36 7.42 -19.26
CA ASP A 82 12.35 6.50 -19.83
C ASP A 82 12.77 5.48 -18.76
N VAL A 83 12.37 4.26 -18.96
CA VAL A 83 12.70 3.13 -18.08
C VAL A 83 14.21 2.96 -17.90
N ARG A 84 14.99 3.30 -18.91
CA ARG A 84 16.47 3.25 -18.82
C ARG A 84 17.03 4.24 -17.79
N ALA A 85 16.27 5.26 -17.45
CA ALA A 85 16.59 6.19 -16.37
C ALA A 85 15.91 5.79 -15.05
N ALA A 86 14.69 5.31 -15.11
CA ALA A 86 13.88 4.97 -13.93
C ALA A 86 14.45 3.81 -13.11
N ALA A 87 14.88 2.71 -13.77
CA ALA A 87 15.44 1.55 -13.07
C ALA A 87 16.76 1.91 -12.33
N PRO A 88 17.75 2.60 -12.95
CA PRO A 88 18.94 3.06 -12.22
C PRO A 88 18.63 4.04 -11.08
N THR A 89 17.56 4.83 -11.17
CA THR A 89 17.14 5.72 -10.09
C THR A 89 16.74 4.90 -8.85
N LEU A 90 15.95 3.85 -9.02
CA LEU A 90 15.59 2.93 -7.93
C LEU A 90 16.81 2.19 -7.38
N ASP A 91 17.65 1.65 -8.25
CA ASP A 91 18.88 0.93 -7.89
C ASP A 91 19.84 1.80 -7.09
N GLY A 92 19.95 3.09 -7.46
CA GLY A 92 20.78 4.09 -6.75
C GLY A 92 20.37 4.29 -5.29
N HIS A 93 19.10 4.04 -4.96
CA HIS A 93 18.59 4.06 -3.59
C HIS A 93 18.51 2.65 -2.94
N GLY A 94 18.93 1.60 -3.64
CA GLY A 94 18.84 0.21 -3.16
C GLY A 94 17.39 -0.29 -3.05
N LEU A 95 16.48 0.29 -3.83
CA LEU A 95 15.07 -0.06 -3.89
C LEU A 95 14.77 -0.86 -5.16
N ARG A 96 13.86 -1.83 -5.07
CA ARG A 96 13.33 -2.52 -6.24
C ARG A 96 11.85 -2.20 -6.41
N CYS A 97 11.39 -2.12 -7.65
CA CYS A 97 9.96 -2.02 -7.95
C CYS A 97 9.30 -3.39 -7.80
N ILE A 98 8.18 -3.46 -7.07
CA ILE A 98 7.45 -4.72 -6.84
C ILE A 98 6.07 -4.76 -7.46
N GLY A 99 5.48 -3.64 -7.77
CA GLY A 99 4.15 -3.49 -8.32
C GLY A 99 3.91 -2.08 -8.82
N GLY A 100 2.78 -1.89 -9.48
CA GLY A 100 2.31 -0.56 -9.84
C GLY A 100 0.82 -0.56 -10.07
N PHE A 101 0.18 0.52 -9.62
CA PHE A 101 -1.24 0.75 -9.74
C PHE A 101 -1.62 1.08 -11.18
N VAL A 102 -2.59 0.35 -11.72
CA VAL A 102 -3.10 0.50 -13.08
C VAL A 102 -4.62 0.54 -13.04
N THR A 103 -5.20 1.59 -13.58
CA THR A 103 -6.66 1.72 -13.72
C THR A 103 -7.10 1.33 -15.13
N ALA A 104 -8.25 0.63 -15.24
CA ALA A 104 -8.86 0.32 -16.53
C ALA A 104 -10.38 0.17 -16.41
N VAL A 105 -11.13 0.62 -17.42
CA VAL A 105 -12.57 0.43 -17.51
C VAL A 105 -12.85 -0.92 -18.15
N LEU A 106 -13.18 -1.90 -17.32
CA LEU A 106 -13.31 -3.30 -17.74
C LEU A 106 -14.73 -3.72 -18.13
N HIS A 107 -15.73 -2.93 -17.73
CA HIS A 107 -17.16 -3.23 -17.88
C HIS A 107 -17.81 -2.62 -19.14
N ASP A 108 -17.06 -1.82 -19.89
CA ASP A 108 -17.54 -1.14 -21.10
C ASP A 108 -16.93 -1.79 -22.36
N ARG A 109 -17.78 -2.45 -23.17
CA ARG A 109 -17.34 -3.10 -24.42
C ARG A 109 -16.82 -2.13 -25.47
N VAL A 110 -17.31 -0.89 -25.47
CA VAL A 110 -16.89 0.12 -26.46
C VAL A 110 -15.46 0.59 -26.16
N ARG A 111 -15.12 0.72 -24.90
CA ARG A 111 -13.79 1.17 -24.45
C ARG A 111 -12.76 0.04 -24.40
N ARG A 112 -13.18 -1.21 -24.38
CA ARG A 112 -12.36 -2.37 -24.07
C ARG A 112 -11.03 -2.42 -24.83
N ASP A 113 -11.03 -2.26 -26.13
CA ASP A 113 -9.79 -2.41 -26.92
C ASP A 113 -8.78 -1.29 -26.61
N ALA A 114 -9.26 -0.07 -26.37
CA ALA A 114 -8.42 1.07 -25.97
C ALA A 114 -7.86 0.88 -24.54
N GLU A 115 -8.70 0.37 -23.62
CA GLU A 115 -8.28 0.07 -22.24
C GLU A 115 -7.25 -1.06 -22.21
N LEU A 116 -7.46 -2.15 -22.96
CA LEU A 116 -6.49 -3.24 -23.06
C LEU A 116 -5.15 -2.77 -23.64
N ALA A 117 -5.15 -1.93 -24.69
CA ALA A 117 -3.93 -1.34 -25.22
C ALA A 117 -3.22 -0.40 -24.21
N SER A 118 -3.98 0.26 -23.33
CA SER A 118 -3.42 1.05 -22.24
C SER A 118 -2.77 0.16 -21.18
N VAL A 119 -3.45 -0.90 -20.77
CA VAL A 119 -2.93 -1.91 -19.82
C VAL A 119 -1.63 -2.52 -20.37
N GLU A 120 -1.58 -2.86 -21.66
CA GLU A 120 -0.39 -3.44 -22.29
C GLU A 120 0.83 -2.51 -22.18
N ARG A 121 0.65 -1.22 -22.52
CA ARG A 121 1.74 -0.23 -22.38
C ARG A 121 2.24 -0.11 -20.95
N GLN A 122 1.34 -0.09 -19.98
CA GLN A 122 1.68 -0.01 -18.56
C GLN A 122 2.34 -1.28 -18.05
N ALA A 123 1.88 -2.46 -18.49
CA ALA A 123 2.49 -3.75 -18.16
C ALA A 123 3.94 -3.83 -18.67
N ILE A 124 4.20 -3.38 -19.90
CA ILE A 124 5.56 -3.31 -20.47
C ILE A 124 6.44 -2.38 -19.63
N ALA A 125 5.93 -1.22 -19.24
CA ALA A 125 6.68 -0.25 -18.42
C ALA A 125 6.98 -0.81 -17.02
N LEU A 126 6.00 -1.41 -16.34
CA LEU A 126 6.18 -2.05 -15.04
C LEU A 126 7.21 -3.19 -15.11
N ARG A 127 7.13 -4.04 -16.13
CA ARG A 127 8.11 -5.12 -16.30
C ARG A 127 9.53 -4.59 -16.49
N ALA A 128 9.67 -3.52 -17.24
CA ALA A 128 10.96 -2.90 -17.48
C ALA A 128 11.54 -2.22 -16.22
N LEU A 129 10.71 -1.85 -15.23
CA LEU A 129 11.13 -1.43 -13.89
C LEU A 129 11.50 -2.62 -12.97
N GLY A 130 11.35 -3.87 -13.44
CA GLY A 130 11.62 -5.06 -12.64
C GLY A 130 10.42 -5.53 -11.81
N SER A 131 9.25 -4.92 -11.97
CA SER A 131 8.03 -5.37 -11.28
C SER A 131 7.64 -6.80 -11.66
N GLU A 132 6.99 -7.48 -10.74
CA GLU A 132 6.37 -8.80 -10.93
C GLU A 132 4.84 -8.74 -10.89
N LEU A 133 4.28 -7.59 -10.49
CA LEU A 133 2.85 -7.41 -10.28
C LEU A 133 2.30 -6.20 -11.05
N LEU A 134 1.07 -6.37 -11.56
CA LEU A 134 0.18 -5.33 -12.04
C LEU A 134 -0.99 -5.25 -11.05
N VAL A 135 -1.10 -4.15 -10.32
CA VAL A 135 -2.15 -3.89 -9.33
C VAL A 135 -3.29 -3.18 -10.04
N LEU A 136 -4.35 -3.92 -10.39
CA LEU A 136 -5.44 -3.49 -11.27
C LEU A 136 -6.62 -2.96 -10.48
N ALA A 137 -6.98 -1.69 -10.66
CA ALA A 137 -8.24 -1.13 -10.18
C ALA A 137 -9.25 -1.01 -11.34
N ALA A 138 -10.45 -1.53 -11.13
CA ALA A 138 -11.52 -1.49 -12.13
C ALA A 138 -12.22 -0.14 -12.11
N ALA A 139 -11.73 0.82 -12.90
CA ALA A 139 -12.21 2.19 -12.95
C ALA A 139 -13.68 2.30 -13.40
N THR A 140 -14.39 3.33 -12.93
CA THR A 140 -15.76 3.65 -13.35
C THR A 140 -15.83 4.26 -14.75
N GLY A 141 -14.73 4.82 -15.24
CA GLY A 141 -14.68 5.62 -16.48
C GLY A 141 -15.04 7.08 -16.27
N ARG A 142 -15.14 7.52 -15.02
CA ARG A 142 -15.32 8.92 -14.59
C ARG A 142 -14.06 9.42 -13.94
N ASP A 143 -13.88 10.73 -13.87
CA ASP A 143 -12.71 11.33 -13.24
C ASP A 143 -12.83 11.29 -11.71
N GLY A 144 -11.71 11.05 -11.04
CA GLY A 144 -11.62 11.00 -9.58
C GLY A 144 -12.21 9.74 -8.95
N TYR A 145 -12.42 9.80 -7.64
CA TYR A 145 -12.87 8.67 -6.82
C TYR A 145 -14.15 8.98 -6.02
N GLU A 146 -14.93 9.97 -6.46
CA GLU A 146 -16.14 10.40 -5.73
C GLU A 146 -17.41 9.66 -6.17
N ASP A 147 -17.41 9.13 -7.39
CA ASP A 147 -18.57 8.50 -7.99
C ASP A 147 -18.66 7.01 -7.65
N ARG A 148 -19.74 6.62 -7.00
CA ARG A 148 -20.09 5.21 -6.80
C ARG A 148 -20.94 4.71 -7.95
N THR A 149 -20.48 3.63 -8.57
CA THR A 149 -21.16 3.03 -9.73
C THR A 149 -21.61 1.61 -9.38
N GLU A 150 -22.88 1.31 -9.64
CA GLU A 150 -23.41 -0.06 -9.59
C GLU A 150 -23.49 -0.62 -11.00
N LEU A 151 -22.80 -1.72 -11.24
CA LEU A 151 -22.84 -2.39 -12.54
C LEU A 151 -24.11 -3.22 -12.71
N SER A 152 -24.72 -3.13 -13.88
CA SER A 152 -25.77 -4.05 -14.33
C SER A 152 -25.22 -5.47 -14.50
N ALA A 153 -26.09 -6.46 -14.66
CA ALA A 153 -25.68 -7.83 -14.93
C ALA A 153 -24.85 -7.97 -16.23
N LEU A 154 -25.15 -7.16 -17.25
CA LEU A 154 -24.42 -7.16 -18.52
C LEU A 154 -23.02 -6.56 -18.36
N GLU A 155 -22.87 -5.48 -17.60
CA GLU A 155 -21.58 -4.86 -17.32
C GLU A 155 -20.69 -5.79 -16.49
N TRP A 156 -21.25 -6.47 -15.49
CA TRP A 156 -20.52 -7.52 -14.76
C TRP A 156 -20.06 -8.66 -15.68
N ALA A 157 -20.92 -9.13 -16.60
CA ALA A 157 -20.52 -10.14 -17.57
C ALA A 157 -19.37 -9.63 -18.45
N THR A 158 -19.45 -8.37 -18.90
CA THR A 158 -18.38 -7.75 -19.70
C THR A 158 -17.07 -7.63 -18.91
N LEU A 159 -17.14 -7.26 -17.63
CA LEU A 159 -15.96 -7.23 -16.75
C LEU A 159 -15.32 -8.61 -16.63
N PHE A 160 -16.11 -9.65 -16.39
CA PHE A 160 -15.62 -11.03 -16.29
C PHE A 160 -15.06 -11.56 -17.62
N ASP A 161 -15.62 -11.15 -18.77
CA ASP A 161 -15.06 -11.48 -20.09
C ASP A 161 -13.74 -10.71 -20.37
N THR A 162 -13.53 -9.55 -19.76
CA THR A 162 -12.36 -8.68 -19.99
C THR A 162 -11.19 -9.05 -19.08
N LEU A 163 -11.43 -9.48 -17.84
CA LEU A 163 -10.37 -9.84 -16.89
C LEU A 163 -9.36 -10.86 -17.45
N PRO A 164 -9.76 -12.00 -18.08
CA PRO A 164 -8.82 -12.94 -18.66
C PRO A 164 -7.93 -12.35 -19.76
N LEU A 165 -8.43 -11.31 -20.47
CA LEU A 165 -7.63 -10.62 -21.49
C LEU A 165 -6.53 -9.76 -20.83
N VAL A 166 -6.85 -9.10 -19.71
CA VAL A 166 -5.87 -8.37 -18.91
C VAL A 166 -4.82 -9.33 -18.32
N GLU A 167 -5.25 -10.48 -17.80
CA GLU A 167 -4.33 -11.51 -17.29
C GLU A 167 -3.41 -12.05 -18.39
N ALA A 168 -3.90 -12.24 -19.61
CA ALA A 168 -3.09 -12.66 -20.75
C ALA A 168 -2.05 -11.59 -21.17
N ILE A 169 -2.44 -10.32 -21.18
CA ILE A 169 -1.53 -9.19 -21.46
C ILE A 169 -0.42 -9.13 -20.41
N ALA A 170 -0.79 -9.19 -19.15
CA ALA A 170 0.18 -9.15 -18.05
C ALA A 170 1.13 -10.35 -18.10
N ALA A 171 0.60 -11.55 -18.35
CA ALA A 171 1.40 -12.77 -18.50
C ALA A 171 2.40 -12.67 -19.66
N ALA A 172 2.01 -12.09 -20.81
CA ALA A 172 2.91 -11.83 -21.93
C ALA A 172 4.07 -10.89 -21.54
N ALA A 173 3.81 -9.94 -20.62
CA ALA A 173 4.83 -9.07 -20.01
C ALA A 173 5.53 -9.72 -18.79
N GLN A 174 5.26 -11.00 -18.48
CA GLN A 174 5.81 -11.70 -17.31
C GLN A 174 5.40 -11.06 -15.97
N LEU A 175 4.19 -10.51 -15.89
CA LEU A 175 3.58 -10.00 -14.69
C LEU A 175 2.40 -10.88 -14.25
N SER A 176 2.10 -10.88 -12.97
CA SER A 176 0.84 -11.37 -12.42
C SER A 176 -0.12 -10.21 -12.17
N VAL A 177 -1.42 -10.45 -12.35
CA VAL A 177 -2.47 -9.45 -12.05
C VAL A 177 -3.03 -9.71 -10.66
N VAL A 178 -3.22 -8.65 -9.90
CA VAL A 178 -4.03 -8.64 -8.68
C VAL A 178 -5.09 -7.55 -8.80
N VAL A 179 -6.35 -7.89 -8.58
CA VAL A 179 -7.41 -6.87 -8.56
C VAL A 179 -7.42 -6.18 -7.20
N HIS A 180 -7.43 -4.87 -7.24
CA HIS A 180 -7.40 -3.99 -6.09
C HIS A 180 -8.77 -3.35 -5.87
N PRO A 181 -9.53 -3.76 -4.84
CA PRO A 181 -10.73 -3.05 -4.41
C PRO A 181 -10.36 -1.64 -3.97
N HIS A 182 -10.98 -0.62 -4.55
CA HIS A 182 -10.64 0.77 -4.27
C HIS A 182 -11.91 1.62 -4.19
N VAL A 183 -11.95 2.57 -3.26
CA VAL A 183 -13.03 3.56 -3.16
C VAL A 183 -13.15 4.32 -4.49
N GLY A 184 -14.39 4.53 -4.95
CA GLY A 184 -14.66 5.21 -6.22
C GLY A 184 -14.36 4.38 -7.46
N THR A 185 -14.19 3.06 -7.33
CA THR A 185 -14.11 2.12 -8.46
C THR A 185 -15.35 1.22 -8.50
N VAL A 186 -15.45 0.35 -9.50
CA VAL A 186 -16.58 -0.59 -9.59
C VAL A 186 -16.45 -1.81 -8.67
N ILE A 187 -15.28 -1.98 -8.04
CA ILE A 187 -15.02 -2.99 -7.00
C ILE A 187 -14.68 -2.26 -5.70
N GLU A 188 -15.68 -1.80 -4.99
CA GLU A 188 -15.52 -1.01 -3.77
C GLU A 188 -16.11 -1.72 -2.55
N ARG A 189 -17.38 -2.17 -2.66
CA ARG A 189 -18.16 -2.70 -1.54
C ARG A 189 -17.87 -4.18 -1.29
N PRO A 190 -18.17 -4.69 -0.09
CA PRO A 190 -18.08 -6.14 0.19
C PRO A 190 -18.86 -7.01 -0.80
N SER A 191 -20.03 -6.53 -1.27
CA SER A 191 -20.84 -7.20 -2.29
C SER A 191 -20.11 -7.33 -3.63
N ASP A 192 -19.38 -6.28 -4.03
CA ASP A 192 -18.63 -6.25 -5.29
C ASP A 192 -17.44 -7.20 -5.21
N ILE A 193 -16.73 -7.18 -4.08
CA ILE A 193 -15.61 -8.11 -3.81
C ILE A 193 -16.13 -9.55 -3.80
N ALA A 194 -17.24 -9.83 -3.13
CA ALA A 194 -17.83 -11.16 -3.10
C ALA A 194 -18.23 -11.63 -4.51
N ARG A 195 -18.81 -10.73 -5.33
CA ARG A 195 -19.18 -11.02 -6.72
C ARG A 195 -17.96 -11.27 -7.61
N LEU A 196 -16.90 -10.47 -7.45
CA LEU A 196 -15.62 -10.67 -8.11
C LEU A 196 -15.05 -12.06 -7.78
N LEU A 197 -15.00 -12.39 -6.48
CA LEU A 197 -14.48 -13.67 -6.00
C LEU A 197 -15.32 -14.87 -6.49
N ALA A 198 -16.61 -14.74 -6.63
CA ALA A 198 -17.51 -15.79 -7.12
C ALA A 198 -17.45 -15.94 -8.66
N GLY A 199 -17.28 -14.85 -9.39
CA GLY A 199 -17.36 -14.82 -10.86
C GLY A 199 -16.02 -14.93 -11.59
N SER A 200 -14.89 -14.92 -10.89
CA SER A 200 -13.56 -14.98 -11.49
C SER A 200 -12.58 -15.81 -10.69
N HIS A 201 -11.41 -16.07 -11.25
CA HIS A 201 -10.26 -16.71 -10.57
C HIS A 201 -9.13 -15.73 -10.29
N VAL A 202 -9.27 -14.45 -10.62
CA VAL A 202 -8.24 -13.43 -10.48
C VAL A 202 -7.75 -13.32 -9.04
N SER A 203 -6.47 -13.04 -8.87
CA SER A 203 -5.88 -12.80 -7.55
C SER A 203 -6.29 -11.44 -7.01
N LEU A 204 -6.26 -11.28 -5.69
CA LEU A 204 -6.68 -10.07 -4.98
C LEU A 204 -5.46 -9.35 -4.40
N CYS A 205 -5.40 -8.04 -4.58
CA CYS A 205 -4.71 -7.13 -3.71
C CYS A 205 -5.66 -6.78 -2.54
N LEU A 206 -5.31 -7.20 -1.34
CA LEU A 206 -6.10 -6.88 -0.15
C LEU A 206 -5.67 -5.51 0.37
N ASP A 207 -6.42 -4.47 0.02
CA ASP A 207 -6.25 -3.15 0.63
C ASP A 207 -7.15 -3.02 1.85
N THR A 208 -6.54 -2.91 3.03
CA THR A 208 -7.28 -2.90 4.28
C THR A 208 -8.07 -1.61 4.50
N GLY A 209 -7.54 -0.48 4.04
CA GLY A 209 -8.18 0.83 4.19
C GLY A 209 -9.36 1.00 3.23
N HIS A 210 -9.18 0.74 1.94
CA HIS A 210 -10.25 0.86 0.97
C HIS A 210 -11.40 -0.11 1.26
N ILE A 211 -11.10 -1.34 1.64
CA ILE A 211 -12.11 -2.31 2.08
C ILE A 211 -12.88 -1.78 3.29
N TYR A 212 -12.18 -1.21 4.28
CA TYR A 212 -12.81 -0.67 5.48
C TYR A 212 -13.68 0.55 5.17
N VAL A 213 -13.18 1.49 4.36
CA VAL A 213 -13.94 2.67 3.91
C VAL A 213 -15.14 2.25 3.07
N GLY A 214 -15.03 1.22 2.21
CA GLY A 214 -16.14 0.63 1.45
C GLY A 214 -17.18 -0.11 2.30
N GLY A 215 -16.97 -0.22 3.62
CA GLY A 215 -17.91 -0.85 4.57
C GLY A 215 -17.65 -2.33 4.80
N GLY A 216 -16.50 -2.86 4.38
CA GLY A 216 -16.10 -4.24 4.58
C GLY A 216 -15.31 -4.47 5.87
N ASP A 217 -15.18 -5.74 6.24
CA ASP A 217 -14.25 -6.22 7.25
C ASP A 217 -13.03 -6.82 6.52
N PRO A 218 -11.86 -6.14 6.54
CA PRO A 218 -10.69 -6.61 5.81
C PRO A 218 -10.19 -7.99 6.27
N ALA A 219 -10.31 -8.30 7.57
CA ALA A 219 -9.91 -9.59 8.10
C ALA A 219 -10.85 -10.73 7.64
N ALA A 220 -12.16 -10.47 7.59
CA ALA A 220 -13.12 -11.43 7.05
C ALA A 220 -12.89 -11.67 5.55
N ILE A 221 -12.61 -10.61 4.78
CA ILE A 221 -12.29 -10.73 3.35
C ILE A 221 -10.97 -11.48 3.15
N ALA A 222 -9.93 -11.22 3.97
CA ALA A 222 -8.68 -11.98 3.93
C ALA A 222 -8.90 -13.48 4.11
N ARG A 223 -9.73 -13.88 5.10
CA ARG A 223 -10.07 -15.30 5.34
C ARG A 223 -10.85 -15.90 4.17
N THR A 224 -11.82 -15.16 3.62
CA THR A 224 -12.66 -15.61 2.51
C THR A 224 -11.86 -15.77 1.22
N ALA A 225 -11.02 -14.79 0.89
CA ALA A 225 -10.18 -14.83 -0.30
C ALA A 225 -9.05 -15.85 -0.18
N GLY A 226 -8.54 -16.06 1.05
CA GLY A 226 -7.53 -17.06 1.34
C GLY A 226 -6.30 -16.95 0.42
N ARG A 227 -5.94 -18.04 -0.25
CA ARG A 227 -4.79 -18.11 -1.17
C ARG A 227 -4.89 -17.23 -2.42
N ARG A 228 -6.04 -16.61 -2.67
CA ARG A 228 -6.21 -15.63 -3.75
C ARG A 228 -5.61 -14.26 -3.40
N VAL A 229 -5.37 -13.96 -2.11
CA VAL A 229 -4.60 -12.78 -1.72
C VAL A 229 -3.14 -13.00 -2.14
N LYS A 230 -2.65 -12.18 -3.07
CA LYS A 230 -1.28 -12.24 -3.60
C LYS A 230 -0.50 -10.95 -3.37
N HIS A 231 -1.19 -9.90 -2.98
CA HIS A 231 -0.61 -8.60 -2.64
C HIS A 231 -1.43 -7.97 -1.53
N VAL A 232 -0.80 -7.12 -0.71
CA VAL A 232 -1.47 -6.50 0.43
C VAL A 232 -1.04 -5.05 0.55
N HIS A 233 -2.01 -4.14 0.53
CA HIS A 233 -1.84 -2.78 0.97
C HIS A 233 -2.36 -2.65 2.41
N LEU A 234 -1.46 -2.34 3.31
CA LEU A 234 -1.80 -2.08 4.71
C LEU A 234 -2.06 -0.60 4.88
N LYS A 235 -3.31 -0.27 5.11
CA LYS A 235 -3.84 1.08 5.24
C LYS A 235 -4.84 1.10 6.39
N ASP A 236 -4.63 1.93 7.40
CA ASP A 236 -5.53 2.06 8.54
C ASP A 236 -6.36 3.34 8.46
N ALA A 237 -7.58 3.34 8.95
CA ALA A 237 -8.51 4.43 8.73
C ALA A 237 -9.36 4.75 9.97
N LYS A 238 -9.74 6.02 10.14
CA LYS A 238 -10.68 6.47 11.17
C LYS A 238 -12.12 6.11 10.80
N GLY A 239 -12.77 5.37 11.68
CA GLY A 239 -14.13 4.89 11.48
C GLY A 239 -15.16 5.99 11.25
N THR A 240 -15.05 7.11 11.98
CA THR A 240 -15.95 8.25 11.84
C THR A 240 -15.89 8.89 10.45
N LEU A 241 -14.67 9.14 9.92
CA LEU A 241 -14.51 9.70 8.58
C LEU A 241 -14.89 8.68 7.49
N ALA A 242 -14.58 7.40 7.70
CA ALA A 242 -15.01 6.34 6.80
C ALA A 242 -16.55 6.23 6.72
N GLU A 243 -17.25 6.41 7.83
CA GLU A 243 -18.72 6.46 7.87
C GLU A 243 -19.26 7.68 7.12
N ASP A 244 -18.67 8.86 7.33
CA ASP A 244 -19.06 10.10 6.64
C ASP A 244 -18.93 9.98 5.11
N VAL A 245 -17.86 9.30 4.63
CA VAL A 245 -17.69 9.00 3.19
C VAL A 245 -18.77 8.02 2.70
N ARG A 246 -19.03 6.93 3.44
CA ARG A 246 -20.05 5.95 3.05
C ARG A 246 -21.44 6.53 2.94
N GLU A 247 -21.78 7.44 3.84
CA GLU A 247 -23.10 8.08 3.89
C GLU A 247 -23.19 9.32 3.00
N GLY A 248 -22.10 9.68 2.28
CA GLY A 248 -22.06 10.83 1.40
C GLY A 248 -22.11 12.19 2.12
N ARG A 249 -21.82 12.22 3.42
CA ARG A 249 -21.69 13.46 4.19
C ARG A 249 -20.38 14.18 3.87
N LEU A 250 -19.37 13.45 3.45
CA LEU A 250 -18.06 13.96 3.10
C LEU A 250 -17.59 13.30 1.81
N SER A 251 -16.96 14.07 0.90
CA SER A 251 -16.29 13.50 -0.26
C SER A 251 -15.05 12.70 0.17
N TYR A 252 -14.66 11.71 -0.61
CA TYR A 252 -13.48 10.90 -0.32
C TYR A 252 -12.22 11.76 -0.22
N ALA A 253 -11.98 12.65 -1.20
CA ALA A 253 -10.83 13.56 -1.18
C ALA A 253 -10.82 14.46 0.07
N SER A 254 -11.99 15.02 0.44
CA SER A 254 -12.10 15.83 1.66
C SER A 254 -11.85 15.03 2.93
N ALA A 255 -12.25 13.77 2.98
CA ALA A 255 -11.98 12.89 4.12
C ALA A 255 -10.48 12.61 4.25
N VAL A 256 -9.79 12.35 3.13
CA VAL A 256 -8.33 12.15 3.11
C VAL A 256 -7.61 13.40 3.61
N GLN A 257 -8.00 14.59 3.12
CA GLN A 257 -7.44 15.88 3.58
C GLN A 257 -7.65 16.11 5.08
N GLN A 258 -8.71 15.55 5.67
CA GLN A 258 -9.00 15.61 7.10
C GLN A 258 -8.34 14.46 7.90
N GLY A 259 -7.49 13.67 7.26
CA GLY A 259 -6.75 12.58 7.89
C GLY A 259 -7.60 11.32 8.09
N LEU A 260 -8.36 10.93 7.08
CA LEU A 260 -9.08 9.65 7.00
C LEU A 260 -8.13 8.48 7.31
N TYR A 261 -6.98 8.47 6.63
CA TYR A 261 -5.98 7.44 6.85
C TYR A 261 -4.98 7.83 7.92
N THR A 262 -4.63 6.88 8.75
CA THR A 262 -3.77 7.04 9.93
C THR A 262 -2.56 6.09 9.84
N PRO A 263 -1.52 6.33 10.63
CA PRO A 263 -0.51 5.31 10.83
C PRO A 263 -1.15 3.98 11.31
N LEU A 264 -0.55 2.86 10.88
CA LEU A 264 -1.07 1.54 11.20
C LEU A 264 -1.14 1.30 12.70
N GLY A 265 -2.30 0.88 13.18
CA GLY A 265 -2.62 0.67 14.57
C GLY A 265 -3.26 1.86 15.29
N ASP A 266 -3.33 3.03 14.63
CA ASP A 266 -3.97 4.23 15.17
C ASP A 266 -5.44 4.38 14.67
N GLY A 267 -5.88 3.51 13.73
CA GLY A 267 -7.22 3.51 13.15
C GLY A 267 -8.08 2.32 13.59
N ASP A 268 -9.17 2.14 12.88
CA ASP A 268 -10.24 1.20 13.23
C ASP A 268 -10.34 0.00 12.26
N ALA A 269 -9.44 -0.09 11.23
CA ALA A 269 -9.47 -1.19 10.25
C ALA A 269 -8.91 -2.53 10.79
N LYS A 270 -8.55 -2.59 12.09
CA LYS A 270 -8.13 -3.80 12.81
C LYS A 270 -6.97 -4.54 12.15
N ILE A 271 -5.94 -3.81 11.76
CA ILE A 271 -4.78 -4.35 11.02
C ILE A 271 -4.17 -5.59 11.68
N GLY A 272 -4.14 -5.66 13.01
CA GLY A 272 -3.64 -6.84 13.73
C GLY A 272 -4.43 -8.13 13.44
N GLU A 273 -5.76 -8.04 13.28
CA GLU A 273 -6.62 -9.18 12.90
C GLU A 273 -6.38 -9.59 11.45
N VAL A 274 -6.15 -8.60 10.56
CA VAL A 274 -5.83 -8.84 9.15
C VAL A 274 -4.50 -9.61 9.02
N LEU A 275 -3.45 -9.15 9.70
CA LEU A 275 -2.15 -9.83 9.68
C LEU A 275 -2.24 -11.27 10.21
N THR A 276 -3.09 -11.50 11.21
CA THR A 276 -3.36 -12.84 11.71
C THR A 276 -4.05 -13.70 10.66
N ALA A 277 -5.10 -13.19 10.00
CA ALA A 277 -5.82 -13.91 8.94
C ALA A 277 -4.92 -14.23 7.74
N LEU A 278 -4.04 -13.31 7.34
CA LEU A 278 -3.06 -13.52 6.27
C LEU A 278 -2.06 -14.62 6.62
N ARG A 279 -1.51 -14.59 7.83
CA ARG A 279 -0.60 -15.63 8.32
C ARG A 279 -1.28 -17.01 8.36
N GLU A 280 -2.52 -17.10 8.83
CA GLU A 280 -3.31 -18.33 8.88
C GLU A 280 -3.59 -18.89 7.48
N SER A 281 -3.74 -18.02 6.47
CA SER A 281 -3.92 -18.43 5.06
C SER A 281 -2.61 -18.81 4.36
N GLY A 282 -1.45 -18.66 5.02
CA GLY A 282 -0.13 -18.92 4.46
C GLY A 282 0.32 -17.85 3.45
N TYR A 283 -0.08 -16.59 3.64
CA TYR A 283 0.37 -15.48 2.81
C TYR A 283 1.88 -15.27 2.99
N ASP A 284 2.59 -15.20 1.87
CA ASP A 284 4.04 -15.02 1.80
C ASP A 284 4.46 -13.87 0.85
N GLY A 285 3.51 -13.01 0.45
CA GLY A 285 3.73 -11.87 -0.42
C GLY A 285 4.26 -10.62 0.30
N TRP A 286 4.21 -9.49 -0.42
CA TRP A 286 4.63 -8.19 0.09
C TRP A 286 3.51 -7.53 0.92
N TYR A 287 3.91 -6.91 2.02
CA TYR A 287 3.10 -5.97 2.78
C TYR A 287 3.52 -4.55 2.39
N VAL A 288 2.71 -3.87 1.60
CA VAL A 288 2.96 -2.47 1.21
C VAL A 288 2.36 -1.57 2.27
N LEU A 289 3.16 -0.68 2.84
CA LEU A 289 2.67 0.33 3.77
C LEU A 289 2.11 1.51 2.99
N GLU A 290 0.83 1.77 3.17
CA GLU A 290 0.14 2.89 2.56
C GLU A 290 -0.58 3.75 3.58
N GLN A 291 -0.42 5.05 3.43
CA GLN A 291 -1.24 6.04 4.08
C GLN A 291 -1.50 7.16 3.07
N ASP A 292 -2.72 7.21 2.51
CA ASP A 292 -3.05 8.28 1.59
C ASP A 292 -3.08 9.59 2.37
N ILE A 293 -2.19 10.49 1.99
CA ILE A 293 -2.08 11.81 2.61
C ILE A 293 -2.13 12.89 1.53
N ALA A 294 -2.78 14.00 1.85
CA ALA A 294 -2.76 15.20 1.04
C ALA A 294 -1.92 16.24 1.78
N LEU A 295 -0.71 16.49 1.31
CA LEU A 295 0.20 17.42 1.96
C LEU A 295 -0.23 18.86 1.68
N ALA A 296 -0.33 19.67 2.73
CA ALA A 296 -0.71 21.08 2.62
C ALA A 296 0.42 21.94 2.04
N ASP A 297 1.68 21.58 2.33
CA ASP A 297 2.87 22.27 1.85
C ASP A 297 4.08 21.33 1.76
N ALA A 298 5.15 21.75 1.07
CA ALA A 298 6.36 20.94 0.84
C ALA A 298 7.23 20.76 2.11
N SER A 299 6.96 21.48 3.20
CA SER A 299 7.66 21.31 4.48
C SER A 299 7.02 20.25 5.37
N ALA A 300 5.84 19.76 5.00
CA ALA A 300 5.18 18.67 5.72
C ALA A 300 6.07 17.44 5.76
N ASP A 301 6.14 16.81 6.93
CA ASP A 301 6.99 15.63 7.16
C ASP A 301 6.11 14.39 7.41
N PRO A 302 5.97 13.48 6.42
CA PRO A 302 5.20 12.25 6.58
C PRO A 302 5.94 11.17 7.38
N LEU A 303 7.24 11.30 7.59
CA LEU A 303 8.09 10.25 8.15
C LEU A 303 7.65 9.72 9.51
N PRO A 304 7.23 10.57 10.49
CA PRO A 304 6.80 10.04 11.78
C PRO A 304 5.63 9.05 11.70
N GLY A 305 4.72 9.25 10.74
CA GLY A 305 3.60 8.33 10.49
C GLY A 305 4.07 7.01 9.88
N ILE A 306 4.94 7.10 8.88
CA ILE A 306 5.52 5.92 8.19
C ILE A 306 6.37 5.10 9.16
N GLU A 307 7.20 5.75 9.98
CA GLU A 307 8.03 5.08 11.01
C GLU A 307 7.17 4.31 12.01
N ARG A 308 6.09 4.90 12.51
CA ARG A 308 5.15 4.21 13.42
C ARG A 308 4.50 3.00 12.75
N SER A 309 4.06 3.15 11.51
CA SER A 309 3.48 2.07 10.71
C SER A 309 4.47 0.93 10.50
N LEU A 310 5.73 1.27 10.20
CA LEU A 310 6.81 0.32 10.00
C LEU A 310 7.13 -0.47 11.28
N VAL A 311 7.23 0.20 12.42
CA VAL A 311 7.42 -0.42 13.74
C VAL A 311 6.25 -1.36 14.06
N PHE A 312 5.01 -0.90 13.81
CA PHE A 312 3.81 -1.69 14.07
C PHE A 312 3.79 -3.00 13.27
N VAL A 313 4.07 -2.95 11.97
CA VAL A 313 4.07 -4.13 11.09
C VAL A 313 5.27 -5.03 11.38
N SER A 314 6.47 -4.46 11.53
CA SER A 314 7.70 -5.23 11.77
C SER A 314 7.64 -6.08 13.03
N ALA A 315 6.85 -5.70 14.02
CA ALA A 315 6.64 -6.48 15.23
C ALA A 315 5.67 -7.67 15.04
N ARG A 316 4.99 -7.79 13.87
CA ARG A 316 3.87 -8.72 13.66
C ARG A 316 4.01 -9.66 12.45
N VAL A 317 4.96 -9.37 11.53
CA VAL A 317 5.27 -10.17 10.34
C VAL A 317 6.67 -10.76 10.37
#